data_ec4197a621bdd8e845e0932a9ce8ba2e
#
_entry.id   ec4197a621bdd8e845e0932a9ce8ba2e
#
_cell.length_a   1.000
_cell.length_b   1.000
_cell.length_c   1.000
_cell.angle_alpha   90.00
_cell.angle_beta   90.00
_cell.angle_gamma   90.00
#
_symmetry.space_group_name_H-M   'P 1'
#
loop_
_entity.id
_entity.type
_entity.pdbx_description
1 polymer ?
#
loop_
_entity_poly.entity_id
_entity_poly.type
_entity_poly.pdbx_seq_one_letter_code
_entity_poly.pdbx_strand_id
1 'polypeptide(L)'
;IEWINCPGCNSGSVAQYLRSTLILLCRNKGVVPSSATVGVVGYGHVGKKVVAQARQMGFRVIVCDPPLQQQGDKSEDFVSLDAIAEQSDIITFHVPFVKTGYFPTFHMADKDFFSRLPKKPILINTSRGGVVDNDALLVALDEGLVRDAVIDTWEKEPDISLPLLNNVYIGTPHIAGYSADGKVNADNMVIEGLCRHFGIENRWHIVPPSLPADYVLSGTDDDKRLQLYNPENDSKRLKSAPYRFEELRGNYPLRREESR
;
A
#
# COMPACT_ATOMS: atom_id res chain seq x y z
N ILE A 1 30.42 -10.53 -6.99
CA ILE A 1 29.55 -9.44 -7.43
C ILE A 1 28.84 -8.93 -6.19
N GLU A 2 29.01 -7.65 -5.85
CA GLU A 2 28.25 -7.00 -4.80
C GLU A 2 26.89 -6.55 -5.35
N TRP A 3 25.84 -6.81 -4.59
CA TRP A 3 24.47 -6.43 -4.96
C TRP A 3 23.99 -5.32 -4.04
N ILE A 4 23.63 -4.19 -4.62
CA ILE A 4 23.07 -3.05 -3.89
C ILE A 4 21.57 -3.00 -4.15
N ASN A 5 20.77 -3.05 -3.10
CA ASN A 5 19.32 -2.87 -3.15
C ASN A 5 18.91 -1.67 -2.29
N CYS A 6 17.66 -1.21 -2.45
CA CYS A 6 17.14 -0.01 -1.78
C CYS A 6 15.92 -0.37 -0.91
N PRO A 7 16.09 -1.16 0.16
CA PRO A 7 14.96 -1.61 0.97
C PRO A 7 14.24 -0.44 1.63
N GLY A 8 12.93 -0.34 1.42
CA GLY A 8 12.10 0.70 2.04
C GLY A 8 12.22 2.10 1.44
N CYS A 9 12.97 2.30 0.33
CA CYS A 9 13.12 3.62 -0.30
C CYS A 9 11.79 4.31 -0.61
N ASN A 10 10.78 3.56 -1.04
CA ASN A 10 9.44 4.03 -1.39
C ASN A 10 8.38 3.77 -0.31
N SER A 11 8.78 3.34 0.87
CA SER A 11 7.82 3.03 1.95
C SER A 11 7.00 4.24 2.40
N GLY A 12 7.55 5.45 2.28
CA GLY A 12 6.84 6.71 2.53
C GLY A 12 5.73 6.94 1.51
N SER A 13 6.01 6.71 0.22
CA SER A 13 5.02 6.84 -0.87
C SER A 13 3.81 5.92 -0.64
N VAL A 14 4.07 4.64 -0.33
CA VAL A 14 2.98 3.67 -0.06
C VAL A 14 2.22 4.07 1.20
N ALA A 15 2.91 4.51 2.24
CA ALA A 15 2.26 4.99 3.47
C ALA A 15 1.39 6.23 3.20
N GLN A 16 1.83 7.18 2.36
CA GLN A 16 1.02 8.32 1.91
C GLN A 16 -0.24 7.84 1.17
N TYR A 17 -0.10 6.88 0.24
CA TYR A 17 -1.22 6.28 -0.47
C TYR A 17 -2.25 5.70 0.52
N LEU A 18 -1.79 4.91 1.49
CA LEU A 18 -2.64 4.31 2.52
C LEU A 18 -3.31 5.38 3.39
N ARG A 19 -2.58 6.41 3.81
CA ARG A 19 -3.15 7.51 4.60
C ARG A 19 -4.28 8.21 3.86
N SER A 20 -4.06 8.59 2.60
CA SER A 20 -5.08 9.20 1.74
C SER A 20 -6.27 8.28 1.54
N THR A 21 -6.03 6.99 1.31
CA THR A 21 -7.08 5.97 1.21
C THR A 21 -7.92 5.90 2.49
N LEU A 22 -7.30 5.81 3.66
CA LEU A 22 -8.01 5.76 4.94
C LEU A 22 -8.86 7.01 5.17
N ILE A 23 -8.35 8.21 4.83
CA ILE A 23 -9.14 9.46 4.88
C ILE A 23 -10.38 9.37 3.97
N LEU A 24 -10.22 8.87 2.75
CA LEU A 24 -11.32 8.70 1.81
C LEU A 24 -12.34 7.66 2.29
N LEU A 25 -11.89 6.56 2.89
CA LEU A 25 -12.78 5.56 3.49
C LEU A 25 -13.59 6.16 4.65
N CYS A 26 -12.98 6.99 5.48
CA CYS A 26 -13.71 7.71 6.53
C CYS A 26 -14.77 8.67 5.94
N ARG A 27 -14.42 9.44 4.92
CA ARG A 27 -15.31 10.44 4.31
C ARG A 27 -16.43 9.84 3.47
N ASN A 28 -16.08 8.83 2.64
CA ASN A 28 -16.97 8.37 1.57
C ASN A 28 -17.62 7.00 1.85
N LYS A 29 -17.08 6.22 2.80
CA LYS A 29 -17.54 4.87 3.11
C LYS A 29 -18.02 4.70 4.56
N GLY A 30 -18.12 5.80 5.31
CA GLY A 30 -18.64 5.78 6.68
C GLY A 30 -17.76 5.03 7.68
N VAL A 31 -16.46 4.89 7.41
CA VAL A 31 -15.53 4.28 8.38
C VAL A 31 -15.26 5.26 9.51
N VAL A 32 -15.46 4.81 10.74
CA VAL A 32 -15.21 5.60 11.96
C VAL A 32 -13.95 5.05 12.65
N PRO A 33 -12.83 5.81 12.69
CA PRO A 33 -11.57 5.29 13.21
C PRO A 33 -11.65 4.71 14.61
N SER A 34 -12.35 5.38 15.53
CA SER A 34 -12.45 4.97 16.94
C SER A 34 -13.18 3.63 17.17
N SER A 35 -13.94 3.15 16.19
CA SER A 35 -14.69 1.88 16.26
C SER A 35 -14.22 0.84 15.25
N ALA A 36 -13.30 1.18 14.36
CA ALA A 36 -12.82 0.30 13.30
C ALA A 36 -11.44 -0.28 13.62
N THR A 37 -11.23 -1.53 13.21
CA THR A 37 -9.95 -2.24 13.33
C THR A 37 -9.30 -2.38 11.97
N VAL A 38 -8.05 -1.97 11.85
CA VAL A 38 -7.19 -2.19 10.68
C VAL A 38 -6.30 -3.40 10.93
N GLY A 39 -6.47 -4.44 10.13
CA GLY A 39 -5.59 -5.60 10.08
C GLY A 39 -4.46 -5.36 9.07
N VAL A 40 -3.23 -5.35 9.54
CA VAL A 40 -2.03 -5.16 8.72
C VAL A 40 -1.31 -6.49 8.56
N VAL A 41 -1.21 -6.98 7.33
CA VAL A 41 -0.50 -8.21 6.98
C VAL A 41 0.86 -7.85 6.37
N GLY A 42 1.93 -8.16 7.09
CA GLY A 42 3.31 -7.77 6.80
C GLY A 42 3.74 -6.52 7.59
N TYR A 43 4.82 -6.64 8.37
CA TYR A 43 5.35 -5.59 9.26
C TYR A 43 6.77 -5.16 8.89
N GLY A 44 7.06 -5.14 7.59
CA GLY A 44 8.31 -4.60 7.03
C GLY A 44 8.32 -3.06 7.02
N HIS A 45 9.15 -2.47 6.14
CA HIS A 45 9.30 -1.00 6.02
C HIS A 45 7.98 -0.26 5.75
N VAL A 46 7.10 -0.84 4.93
CA VAL A 46 5.78 -0.26 4.63
C VAL A 46 4.83 -0.49 5.79
N GLY A 47 4.68 -1.73 6.26
CA GLY A 47 3.74 -2.10 7.30
C GLY A 47 3.93 -1.29 8.58
N LYS A 48 5.19 -1.06 9.01
CA LYS A 48 5.52 -0.22 10.18
C LYS A 48 4.98 1.21 10.04
N LYS A 49 5.14 1.82 8.86
CA LYS A 49 4.62 3.17 8.61
C LYS A 49 3.09 3.21 8.57
N VAL A 50 2.47 2.20 7.95
CA VAL A 50 1.01 2.09 7.87
C VAL A 50 0.40 1.92 9.26
N VAL A 51 0.97 1.04 10.09
CA VAL A 51 0.56 0.86 11.50
C VAL A 51 0.62 2.18 12.27
N ALA A 52 1.76 2.89 12.18
CA ALA A 52 1.93 4.17 12.85
C ALA A 52 0.88 5.20 12.42
N GLN A 53 0.63 5.32 11.11
CA GLN A 53 -0.35 6.26 10.57
C GLN A 53 -1.79 5.89 10.95
N ALA A 54 -2.17 4.61 10.86
CA ALA A 54 -3.51 4.18 11.24
C ALA A 54 -3.79 4.43 12.74
N ARG A 55 -2.80 4.15 13.60
CA ARG A 55 -2.90 4.48 15.04
C ARG A 55 -3.03 5.98 15.29
N GLN A 56 -2.26 6.82 14.57
CA GLN A 56 -2.38 8.27 14.66
C GLN A 56 -3.77 8.79 14.22
N MET A 57 -4.44 8.08 13.32
CA MET A 57 -5.82 8.38 12.93
C MET A 57 -6.87 7.89 13.92
N GLY A 58 -6.47 7.18 14.99
CA GLY A 58 -7.37 6.66 16.02
C GLY A 58 -7.94 5.26 15.74
N PHE A 59 -7.42 4.53 14.75
CA PHE A 59 -7.82 3.14 14.51
C PHE A 59 -7.20 2.19 15.55
N ARG A 60 -7.95 1.16 15.92
CA ARG A 60 -7.36 -0.04 16.49
C ARG A 60 -6.58 -0.76 15.37
N VAL A 61 -5.36 -1.20 15.67
CA VAL A 61 -4.52 -1.89 14.69
C VAL A 61 -4.06 -3.22 15.25
N ILE A 62 -4.24 -4.29 14.49
CA ILE A 62 -3.69 -5.63 14.73
C ILE A 62 -2.76 -6.00 13.57
N VAL A 63 -1.69 -6.74 13.88
CA VAL A 63 -0.59 -6.98 12.94
C VAL A 63 -0.30 -8.47 12.81
N CYS A 64 -0.19 -8.96 11.58
CA CYS A 64 0.21 -10.32 11.27
C CYS A 64 1.52 -10.30 10.48
N ASP A 65 2.59 -10.88 11.04
CA ASP A 65 3.86 -11.14 10.34
C ASP A 65 4.47 -12.43 10.90
N PRO A 66 4.10 -13.62 10.39
CA PRO A 66 4.59 -14.89 10.88
C PRO A 66 6.12 -15.05 10.83
N PRO A 67 6.84 -14.58 9.78
CA PRO A 67 8.30 -14.57 9.78
C PRO A 67 8.92 -13.80 10.95
N LEU A 68 8.46 -12.59 11.23
CA LEU A 68 8.97 -11.80 12.36
C LEU A 68 8.61 -12.41 13.71
N GLN A 69 7.39 -12.92 13.83
CA GLN A 69 6.94 -13.62 15.04
C GLN A 69 7.82 -14.85 15.32
N GLN A 70 8.15 -15.64 14.29
CA GLN A 70 9.02 -16.81 14.43
C GLN A 70 10.46 -16.42 14.82
N GLN A 71 10.94 -15.27 14.36
CA GLN A 71 12.25 -14.72 14.75
C GLN A 71 12.28 -14.17 16.17
N GLY A 72 11.14 -14.16 16.86
CA GLY A 72 11.02 -13.64 18.22
C GLY A 72 11.01 -12.11 18.30
N ASP A 73 10.69 -11.43 17.19
CA ASP A 73 10.48 -9.97 17.20
C ASP A 73 9.32 -9.63 18.16
N LYS A 74 9.55 -8.67 19.03
CA LYS A 74 8.58 -8.21 20.04
C LYS A 74 8.18 -6.76 19.85
N SER A 75 8.42 -6.21 18.68
CA SER A 75 8.04 -4.83 18.36
C SER A 75 6.52 -4.64 18.24
N GLU A 76 5.78 -5.76 18.09
CA GLU A 76 4.31 -5.81 18.08
C GLU A 76 3.81 -7.11 18.73
N ASP A 77 2.55 -7.09 19.16
CA ASP A 77 1.81 -8.30 19.54
C ASP A 77 1.21 -8.93 18.27
N PHE A 78 2.02 -9.75 17.58
CA PHE A 78 1.62 -10.37 16.34
C PHE A 78 0.47 -11.35 16.53
N VAL A 79 -0.53 -11.26 15.65
CA VAL A 79 -1.68 -12.17 15.60
C VAL A 79 -1.61 -13.09 14.38
N SER A 80 -2.42 -14.15 14.35
CA SER A 80 -2.55 -15.02 13.19
C SER A 80 -3.29 -14.35 12.03
N LEU A 81 -3.18 -14.90 10.83
CA LEU A 81 -3.95 -14.45 9.67
C LEU A 81 -5.47 -14.68 9.89
N ASP A 82 -5.84 -15.73 10.61
CA ASP A 82 -7.24 -15.98 10.97
C ASP A 82 -7.78 -14.87 11.88
N ALA A 83 -7.00 -14.43 12.87
CA ALA A 83 -7.39 -13.30 13.71
C ALA A 83 -7.54 -11.99 12.92
N ILE A 84 -6.68 -11.78 11.87
CA ILE A 84 -6.87 -10.66 10.92
C ILE A 84 -8.22 -10.80 10.21
N ALA A 85 -8.53 -11.98 9.69
CA ALA A 85 -9.79 -12.23 8.96
C ALA A 85 -11.03 -12.00 9.85
N GLU A 86 -10.98 -12.46 11.10
CA GLU A 86 -12.13 -12.39 12.03
C GLU A 86 -12.36 -10.98 12.61
N GLN A 87 -11.29 -10.22 12.88
CA GLN A 87 -11.39 -9.02 13.71
C GLN A 87 -11.29 -7.71 12.96
N SER A 88 -10.92 -7.72 11.66
CA SER A 88 -10.63 -6.48 10.93
C SER A 88 -11.85 -5.94 10.19
N ASP A 89 -12.01 -4.62 10.22
CA ASP A 89 -12.94 -3.85 9.38
C ASP A 89 -12.27 -3.37 8.08
N ILE A 90 -10.94 -3.27 8.11
CA ILE A 90 -10.07 -3.00 6.95
C ILE A 90 -8.91 -3.98 7.02
N ILE A 91 -8.57 -4.65 5.91
CA ILE A 91 -7.40 -5.54 5.80
C ILE A 91 -6.47 -4.98 4.74
N THR A 92 -5.19 -4.82 5.06
CA THR A 92 -4.19 -4.30 4.11
C THR A 92 -2.95 -5.18 4.07
N PHE A 93 -2.49 -5.49 2.84
CA PHE A 93 -1.37 -6.40 2.60
C PHE A 93 -0.09 -5.63 2.23
N HIS A 94 1.00 -5.94 2.93
CA HIS A 94 2.34 -5.35 2.75
C HIS A 94 3.43 -6.43 2.81
N VAL A 95 3.18 -7.55 2.17
CA VAL A 95 4.07 -8.71 2.13
C VAL A 95 4.83 -8.80 0.80
N PRO A 96 6.01 -9.42 0.75
CA PRO A 96 6.65 -9.80 -0.51
C PRO A 96 5.83 -10.87 -1.23
N PHE A 97 6.05 -11.03 -2.54
CA PHE A 97 5.43 -12.11 -3.30
C PHE A 97 6.32 -13.36 -3.25
N VAL A 98 5.85 -14.39 -2.56
CA VAL A 98 6.56 -15.67 -2.36
C VAL A 98 5.64 -16.81 -2.76
N LYS A 99 6.03 -17.59 -3.78
CA LYS A 99 5.21 -18.71 -4.26
C LYS A 99 5.35 -19.98 -3.43
N THR A 100 6.53 -20.23 -2.89
CA THR A 100 6.88 -21.50 -2.21
C THR A 100 7.72 -21.21 -0.97
N GLY A 101 7.88 -22.18 -0.08
CA GLY A 101 8.66 -22.05 1.14
C GLY A 101 7.79 -22.10 2.38
N TYR A 102 8.34 -21.65 3.50
CA TYR A 102 7.70 -21.82 4.80
C TYR A 102 6.54 -20.83 5.03
N PHE A 103 6.62 -19.64 4.42
CA PHE A 103 5.60 -18.59 4.50
C PHE A 103 5.23 -18.09 3.10
N PRO A 104 4.53 -18.91 2.29
CA PRO A 104 4.09 -18.47 0.97
C PRO A 104 3.06 -17.37 1.08
N THR A 105 3.10 -16.43 0.14
CA THR A 105 2.14 -15.31 0.08
C THR A 105 1.35 -15.28 -1.23
N PHE A 106 1.65 -16.21 -2.14
CA PHE A 106 0.87 -16.41 -3.36
C PHE A 106 -0.55 -16.81 -3.00
N HIS A 107 -1.53 -16.03 -3.47
CA HIS A 107 -2.95 -16.21 -3.16
C HIS A 107 -3.23 -16.36 -1.66
N MET A 108 -2.50 -15.59 -0.85
CA MET A 108 -2.73 -15.58 0.61
C MET A 108 -4.16 -15.14 0.96
N ALA A 109 -4.74 -14.25 0.16
CA ALA A 109 -6.16 -13.92 0.20
C ALA A 109 -6.85 -14.62 -0.99
N ASP A 110 -7.27 -15.84 -0.77
CA ASP A 110 -7.98 -16.71 -1.69
C ASP A 110 -9.46 -16.88 -1.29
N LYS A 111 -10.17 -17.75 -2.00
CA LYS A 111 -11.57 -18.08 -1.71
C LYS A 111 -11.80 -18.53 -0.27
N ASP A 112 -10.89 -19.35 0.27
CA ASP A 112 -11.03 -19.86 1.64
C ASP A 112 -10.83 -18.73 2.67
N PHE A 113 -9.88 -17.83 2.42
CA PHE A 113 -9.71 -16.62 3.23
C PHE A 113 -10.97 -15.75 3.20
N PHE A 114 -11.54 -15.48 2.03
CA PHE A 114 -12.74 -14.64 1.91
C PHE A 114 -13.97 -15.25 2.57
N SER A 115 -14.08 -16.58 2.62
CA SER A 115 -15.19 -17.27 3.29
C SER A 115 -15.21 -17.06 4.82
N ARG A 116 -14.09 -16.59 5.40
CA ARG A 116 -13.88 -16.41 6.86
C ARG A 116 -13.91 -14.95 7.32
N LEU A 117 -14.62 -14.06 6.61
CA LEU A 117 -14.68 -12.62 6.87
C LEU A 117 -16.03 -12.17 7.46
N PRO A 118 -16.29 -12.41 8.77
CA PRO A 118 -17.61 -12.11 9.37
C PRO A 118 -17.93 -10.61 9.38
N LYS A 119 -16.90 -9.75 9.37
CA LYS A 119 -17.07 -8.29 9.39
C LYS A 119 -17.20 -7.66 8.01
N LYS A 120 -17.08 -8.45 6.93
CA LYS A 120 -17.15 -7.94 5.57
C LYS A 120 -16.22 -6.73 5.37
N PRO A 121 -14.91 -6.91 5.56
CA PRO A 121 -13.96 -5.79 5.58
C PRO A 121 -13.84 -5.09 4.23
N ILE A 122 -13.19 -3.91 4.25
CA ILE A 122 -12.60 -3.33 3.05
C ILE A 122 -11.21 -3.92 2.87
N LEU A 123 -10.90 -4.41 1.67
CA LEU A 123 -9.61 -5.01 1.38
C LEU A 123 -8.71 -4.03 0.63
N ILE A 124 -7.43 -3.93 1.02
CA ILE A 124 -6.44 -3.06 0.36
C ILE A 124 -5.24 -3.89 -0.05
N ASN A 125 -4.87 -3.86 -1.34
CA ASN A 125 -3.63 -4.47 -1.83
C ASN A 125 -2.75 -3.46 -2.56
N THR A 126 -1.65 -3.08 -1.92
CA THR A 126 -0.57 -2.26 -2.48
C THR A 126 0.77 -3.00 -2.46
N SER A 127 0.74 -4.32 -2.31
CA SER A 127 1.95 -5.15 -2.22
C SER A 127 2.35 -5.74 -3.57
N ARG A 128 1.76 -6.86 -3.96
CA ARG A 128 1.93 -7.53 -5.26
C ARG A 128 0.60 -8.16 -5.68
N GLY A 129 0.30 -8.14 -6.97
CA GLY A 129 -0.97 -8.62 -7.51
C GLY A 129 -1.32 -10.04 -7.07
N GLY A 130 -0.40 -10.98 -7.23
CA GLY A 130 -0.64 -12.38 -6.88
C GLY A 130 -0.68 -12.70 -5.37
N VAL A 131 -0.67 -11.71 -4.47
CA VAL A 131 -0.96 -11.91 -3.03
C VAL A 131 -2.44 -12.11 -2.80
N VAL A 132 -3.26 -11.44 -3.59
CA VAL A 132 -4.72 -11.54 -3.59
C VAL A 132 -5.15 -12.21 -4.87
N ASP A 133 -5.88 -13.30 -4.77
CA ASP A 133 -6.54 -13.94 -5.91
C ASP A 133 -7.62 -12.99 -6.44
N ASN A 134 -7.38 -12.42 -7.63
CA ASN A 134 -8.26 -11.38 -8.19
C ASN A 134 -9.62 -11.94 -8.63
N ASP A 135 -9.67 -13.19 -9.07
CA ASP A 135 -10.92 -13.84 -9.47
C ASP A 135 -11.76 -14.17 -8.21
N ALA A 136 -11.11 -14.68 -7.15
CA ALA A 136 -11.78 -14.93 -5.87
C ALA A 136 -12.23 -13.62 -5.19
N LEU A 137 -11.47 -12.53 -5.29
CA LEU A 137 -11.88 -11.22 -4.77
C LEU A 137 -13.11 -10.67 -5.49
N LEU A 138 -13.17 -10.81 -6.82
CA LEU A 138 -14.34 -10.40 -7.59
C LEU A 138 -15.60 -11.12 -7.11
N VAL A 139 -15.52 -12.45 -6.94
CA VAL A 139 -16.63 -13.25 -6.38
C VAL A 139 -16.99 -12.79 -4.96
N ALA A 140 -15.99 -12.54 -4.12
CA ALA A 140 -16.21 -12.10 -2.74
C ALA A 140 -16.88 -10.71 -2.65
N LEU A 141 -16.59 -9.82 -3.59
CA LEU A 141 -17.29 -8.52 -3.72
C LEU A 141 -18.74 -8.71 -4.17
N ASP A 142 -18.99 -9.55 -5.19
CA ASP A 142 -20.32 -9.82 -5.73
C ASP A 142 -21.22 -10.51 -4.70
N GLU A 143 -20.66 -11.42 -3.89
CA GLU A 143 -21.37 -12.12 -2.80
C GLU A 143 -21.47 -11.26 -1.51
N GLY A 144 -20.83 -10.11 -1.46
CA GLY A 144 -20.83 -9.22 -0.30
C GLY A 144 -20.09 -9.80 0.91
N LEU A 145 -19.11 -10.67 0.71
CA LEU A 145 -18.16 -11.14 1.72
C LEU A 145 -17.10 -10.09 2.01
N VAL A 146 -16.74 -9.31 1.00
CA VAL A 146 -15.89 -8.12 1.08
C VAL A 146 -16.77 -6.91 0.73
N ARG A 147 -16.79 -5.90 1.59
CA ARG A 147 -17.65 -4.72 1.41
C ARG A 147 -17.18 -3.83 0.26
N ASP A 148 -15.87 -3.72 0.08
CA ASP A 148 -15.24 -2.92 -0.96
C ASP A 148 -13.75 -3.25 -1.06
N ALA A 149 -13.08 -2.79 -2.13
CA ALA A 149 -11.64 -3.00 -2.27
C ALA A 149 -10.91 -1.77 -2.83
N VAL A 150 -9.62 -1.68 -2.48
CA VAL A 150 -8.65 -0.71 -3.01
C VAL A 150 -7.45 -1.49 -3.54
N ILE A 151 -7.25 -1.47 -4.84
CA ILE A 151 -6.24 -2.29 -5.52
C ILE A 151 -5.29 -1.40 -6.31
N ASP A 152 -4.02 -1.43 -5.96
CA ASP A 152 -2.95 -0.77 -6.71
C ASP A 152 -2.15 -1.79 -7.54
N THR A 153 -2.04 -3.02 -7.03
CA THR A 153 -1.27 -4.10 -7.67
C THR A 153 -2.20 -5.23 -8.08
N TRP A 154 -2.12 -5.63 -9.36
CA TRP A 154 -3.06 -6.55 -9.99
C TRP A 154 -2.38 -7.83 -10.44
N GLU A 155 -3.12 -8.90 -10.59
CA GLU A 155 -2.64 -10.03 -11.38
C GLU A 155 -2.67 -9.67 -12.87
N LYS A 156 -1.72 -10.27 -13.61
CA LYS A 156 -1.60 -10.14 -15.07
C LYS A 156 -1.40 -8.70 -15.58
N GLU A 157 -0.79 -7.80 -14.75
CA GLU A 157 -0.41 -6.48 -15.26
C GLU A 157 0.38 -6.58 -16.57
N PRO A 158 0.09 -5.76 -17.61
CA PRO A 158 -0.88 -4.67 -17.62
C PRO A 158 -2.31 -5.10 -18.00
N ASP A 159 -2.54 -6.37 -18.37
CA ASP A 159 -3.83 -6.92 -18.84
C ASP A 159 -4.72 -7.30 -17.65
N ILE A 160 -5.08 -6.30 -16.85
CA ILE A 160 -5.83 -6.48 -15.59
C ILE A 160 -7.29 -6.87 -15.79
N SER A 161 -7.90 -7.46 -14.77
CA SER A 161 -9.33 -7.81 -14.78
C SER A 161 -10.21 -6.55 -14.82
N LEU A 162 -10.84 -6.27 -15.97
CA LEU A 162 -11.77 -5.15 -16.11
C LEU A 162 -13.04 -5.30 -15.24
N PRO A 163 -13.62 -6.50 -15.09
CA PRO A 163 -14.71 -6.69 -14.13
C PRO A 163 -14.32 -6.28 -12.71
N LEU A 164 -13.13 -6.71 -12.23
CA LEU A 164 -12.63 -6.33 -10.91
C LEU A 164 -12.36 -4.83 -10.81
N LEU A 165 -11.70 -4.23 -11.83
CA LEU A 165 -11.42 -2.78 -11.84
C LEU A 165 -12.71 -1.96 -11.72
N ASN A 166 -13.79 -2.37 -12.37
CA ASN A 166 -15.07 -1.68 -12.31
C ASN A 166 -15.79 -1.86 -10.96
N ASN A 167 -15.52 -2.96 -10.25
CA ASN A 167 -16.17 -3.31 -8.99
C ASN A 167 -15.46 -2.75 -7.74
N VAL A 168 -14.15 -2.45 -7.81
CA VAL A 168 -13.42 -1.88 -6.67
C VAL A 168 -13.67 -0.38 -6.49
N TYR A 169 -13.59 0.12 -5.27
CA TYR A 169 -13.69 1.55 -4.96
C TYR A 169 -12.57 2.35 -5.61
N ILE A 170 -11.32 1.99 -5.35
CA ILE A 170 -10.14 2.62 -5.93
C ILE A 170 -9.32 1.54 -6.64
N GLY A 171 -9.04 1.73 -7.93
CA GLY A 171 -8.13 0.92 -8.70
C GLY A 171 -7.07 1.80 -9.34
N THR A 172 -5.79 1.59 -9.05
CA THR A 172 -4.68 2.41 -9.55
C THR A 172 -3.63 1.58 -10.30
N PRO A 173 -2.84 2.17 -11.21
CA PRO A 173 -1.98 1.41 -12.11
C PRO A 173 -0.60 1.11 -11.50
N HIS A 174 -0.56 0.51 -10.30
CA HIS A 174 0.66 0.12 -9.59
C HIS A 174 1.60 1.31 -9.31
N ILE A 175 1.05 2.37 -8.72
CA ILE A 175 1.74 3.65 -8.46
C ILE A 175 1.78 4.06 -6.99
N ALA A 176 1.29 3.22 -6.08
CA ALA A 176 1.31 3.53 -4.65
C ALA A 176 2.72 3.87 -4.13
N GLY A 177 3.75 3.21 -4.69
CA GLY A 177 5.15 3.47 -4.37
C GLY A 177 5.83 4.57 -5.19
N TYR A 178 5.10 5.36 -5.98
CA TYR A 178 5.66 6.35 -6.90
C TYR A 178 5.61 7.76 -6.30
N SER A 179 6.76 8.27 -5.83
CA SER A 179 6.96 9.65 -5.42
C SER A 179 8.35 10.14 -5.83
N ALA A 180 8.55 11.45 -5.89
CA ALA A 180 9.87 12.05 -6.08
C ALA A 180 10.80 11.68 -4.90
N ASP A 181 10.26 11.74 -3.68
CA ASP A 181 10.99 11.40 -2.45
C ASP A 181 11.46 9.93 -2.46
N GLY A 182 10.59 9.00 -2.82
CA GLY A 182 10.93 7.57 -2.89
C GLY A 182 12.01 7.27 -3.94
N LYS A 183 11.97 7.93 -5.11
CA LYS A 183 13.02 7.79 -6.15
C LYS A 183 14.34 8.37 -5.67
N VAL A 184 14.33 9.57 -5.12
CA VAL A 184 15.54 10.22 -4.56
C VAL A 184 16.14 9.38 -3.42
N ASN A 185 15.31 8.80 -2.56
CA ASN A 185 15.78 7.87 -1.53
C ASN A 185 16.52 6.67 -2.15
N ALA A 186 15.99 6.08 -3.23
CA ALA A 186 16.64 4.97 -3.91
C ALA A 186 17.98 5.40 -4.52
N ASP A 187 18.03 6.55 -5.20
CA ASP A 187 19.25 7.10 -5.79
C ASP A 187 20.32 7.34 -4.72
N ASN A 188 19.97 7.98 -3.60
CA ASN A 188 20.90 8.22 -2.49
C ASN A 188 21.41 6.91 -1.88
N MET A 189 20.55 5.89 -1.70
CA MET A 189 20.97 4.58 -1.19
C MET A 189 21.93 3.87 -2.15
N VAL A 190 21.72 3.98 -3.47
CA VAL A 190 22.63 3.43 -4.48
C VAL A 190 23.97 4.16 -4.43
N ILE A 191 23.97 5.50 -4.41
CA ILE A 191 25.20 6.32 -4.32
C ILE A 191 25.99 5.95 -3.05
N GLU A 192 25.32 5.87 -1.92
CA GLU A 192 25.95 5.47 -0.65
C GLU A 192 26.55 4.06 -0.72
N GLY A 193 25.82 3.10 -1.32
CA GLY A 193 26.30 1.75 -1.53
C GLY A 193 27.52 1.69 -2.43
N LEU A 194 27.54 2.45 -3.54
CA LEU A 194 28.69 2.56 -4.44
C LEU A 194 29.90 3.20 -3.74
N CYS A 195 29.70 4.32 -3.05
CA CYS A 195 30.75 4.98 -2.31
C CYS A 195 31.40 4.06 -1.28
N ARG A 196 30.60 3.31 -0.53
CA ARG A 196 31.07 2.30 0.43
C ARG A 196 31.86 1.18 -0.25
N HIS A 197 31.38 0.66 -1.38
CA HIS A 197 32.05 -0.41 -2.11
C HIS A 197 33.42 0.00 -2.63
N PHE A 198 33.55 1.22 -3.17
CA PHE A 198 34.81 1.73 -3.72
C PHE A 198 35.70 2.47 -2.70
N GLY A 199 35.29 2.58 -1.45
CA GLY A 199 36.04 3.33 -0.42
C GLY A 199 36.13 4.84 -0.72
N ILE A 200 35.12 5.40 -1.39
CA ILE A 200 35.04 6.81 -1.77
C ILE A 200 34.18 7.57 -0.75
N GLU A 201 34.63 8.75 -0.36
CA GLU A 201 33.80 9.63 0.49
C GLU A 201 32.53 10.06 -0.27
N ASN A 202 31.35 9.80 0.35
CA ASN A 202 30.10 10.25 -0.24
C ASN A 202 29.94 11.77 -0.07
N ARG A 203 30.02 12.51 -1.17
CA ARG A 203 29.83 13.97 -1.24
C ARG A 203 28.55 14.36 -1.99
N TRP A 204 27.75 13.39 -2.41
CA TRP A 204 26.54 13.62 -3.18
C TRP A 204 25.32 13.34 -2.32
N HIS A 205 24.38 14.27 -2.33
CA HIS A 205 23.08 14.11 -1.72
C HIS A 205 22.03 14.74 -2.62
N ILE A 206 21.22 13.90 -3.24
CA ILE A 206 20.12 14.32 -4.09
C ILE A 206 18.93 14.67 -3.19
N VAL A 207 18.27 15.77 -3.50
CA VAL A 207 17.05 16.22 -2.82
C VAL A 207 15.88 16.20 -3.81
N PRO A 208 14.68 15.83 -3.37
CA PRO A 208 13.52 15.87 -4.26
C PRO A 208 13.14 17.33 -4.58
N PRO A 209 12.52 17.59 -5.76
CA PRO A 209 12.12 18.92 -6.16
C PRO A 209 11.15 19.51 -5.14
N SER A 210 11.26 20.80 -4.85
CA SER A 210 10.30 21.51 -4.01
C SER A 210 8.92 21.57 -4.67
N LEU A 211 7.87 21.66 -3.86
CA LEU A 211 6.56 22.04 -4.38
C LEU A 211 6.62 23.43 -5.00
N PRO A 212 5.80 23.73 -6.04
CA PRO A 212 5.72 25.08 -6.61
C PRO A 212 5.51 26.14 -5.51
N ALA A 213 6.13 27.31 -5.65
CA ALA A 213 6.09 28.35 -4.62
C ALA A 213 4.65 28.88 -4.36
N ASP A 214 3.77 28.77 -5.35
CA ASP A 214 2.36 29.13 -5.30
C ASP A 214 1.44 27.98 -4.84
N TYR A 215 2.00 26.81 -4.52
CA TYR A 215 1.25 25.66 -4.06
C TYR A 215 0.85 25.82 -2.59
N VAL A 216 -0.35 26.32 -2.36
CA VAL A 216 -0.87 26.58 -1.02
C VAL A 216 -1.84 25.47 -0.60
N LEU A 217 -1.49 24.76 0.46
CA LEU A 217 -2.38 23.79 1.10
C LEU A 217 -3.37 24.51 2.04
N SER A 218 -4.65 24.18 1.93
CA SER A 218 -5.72 24.83 2.71
C SER A 218 -6.71 23.82 3.30
N GLY A 219 -7.45 24.23 4.31
CA GLY A 219 -8.43 23.38 4.99
C GLY A 219 -7.83 22.60 6.18
N THR A 220 -8.50 21.53 6.56
CA THR A 220 -8.06 20.62 7.63
C THR A 220 -6.80 19.86 7.23
N ASP A 221 -6.16 19.19 8.18
CA ASP A 221 -4.99 18.34 7.88
C ASP A 221 -5.31 17.26 6.84
N ASP A 222 -6.49 16.66 6.92
CA ASP A 222 -6.94 15.67 5.94
C ASP A 222 -7.17 16.29 4.55
N ASP A 223 -7.68 17.54 4.47
CA ASP A 223 -7.82 18.25 3.19
C ASP A 223 -6.45 18.52 2.57
N LYS A 224 -5.49 18.97 3.35
CA LYS A 224 -4.12 19.21 2.90
C LYS A 224 -3.46 17.94 2.38
N ARG A 225 -3.67 16.79 3.06
CA ARG A 225 -3.15 15.50 2.64
C ARG A 225 -3.75 15.05 1.31
N LEU A 226 -5.06 15.19 1.13
CA LEU A 226 -5.73 14.86 -0.13
C LEU A 226 -5.40 15.86 -1.25
N GLN A 227 -5.04 17.10 -0.95
CA GLN A 227 -4.50 18.04 -1.93
C GLN A 227 -3.11 17.62 -2.41
N LEU A 228 -2.25 17.14 -1.51
CA LEU A 228 -0.94 16.59 -1.89
C LEU A 228 -1.08 15.32 -2.72
N TYR A 229 -1.96 14.42 -2.31
CA TYR A 229 -2.21 13.18 -3.03
C TYR A 229 -3.62 12.62 -2.76
N ASN A 230 -4.38 12.43 -3.84
CA ASN A 230 -5.69 11.79 -3.81
C ASN A 230 -5.75 10.61 -4.81
N PRO A 231 -5.75 9.36 -4.33
CA PRO A 231 -5.77 8.17 -5.20
C PRO A 231 -7.04 8.00 -6.03
N GLU A 232 -8.16 8.65 -5.67
CA GLU A 232 -9.37 8.65 -6.50
C GLU A 232 -9.13 9.28 -7.88
N ASN A 233 -8.23 10.27 -7.98
CA ASN A 233 -7.92 10.90 -9.26
C ASN A 233 -7.23 9.91 -10.21
N ASP A 234 -6.31 9.11 -9.72
CA ASP A 234 -5.63 8.08 -10.50
C ASP A 234 -6.57 6.92 -10.82
N SER A 235 -7.44 6.55 -9.88
CA SER A 235 -8.49 5.56 -10.11
C SER A 235 -9.45 5.99 -11.23
N LYS A 236 -9.90 7.24 -11.24
CA LYS A 236 -10.74 7.77 -12.32
C LYS A 236 -10.05 7.71 -13.68
N ARG A 237 -8.75 8.03 -13.73
CA ARG A 237 -7.95 7.95 -14.97
C ARG A 237 -7.84 6.51 -15.47
N LEU A 238 -7.51 5.56 -14.59
CA LEU A 238 -7.39 4.15 -14.96
C LEU A 238 -8.75 3.58 -15.40
N LYS A 239 -9.82 3.82 -14.65
CA LYS A 239 -11.17 3.33 -14.99
C LYS A 239 -11.68 3.91 -16.30
N SER A 240 -11.33 5.14 -16.65
CA SER A 240 -11.72 5.75 -17.94
C SER A 240 -10.93 5.24 -19.15
N ALA A 241 -9.72 4.74 -18.94
CA ALA A 241 -8.83 4.27 -20.00
C ALA A 241 -7.92 3.13 -19.53
N PRO A 242 -8.49 1.94 -19.20
CA PRO A 242 -7.72 0.83 -18.63
C PRO A 242 -6.63 0.30 -19.58
N TYR A 243 -6.84 0.41 -20.90
CA TYR A 243 -5.84 0.04 -21.92
C TYR A 243 -4.57 0.90 -21.87
N ARG A 244 -4.57 2.01 -21.12
CA ARG A 244 -3.40 2.88 -20.91
C ARG A 244 -2.65 2.58 -19.60
N PHE A 245 -2.84 1.40 -19.02
CA PHE A 245 -2.22 1.03 -17.75
C PHE A 245 -0.71 1.33 -17.71
N GLU A 246 0.04 0.80 -18.69
CA GLU A 246 1.49 1.01 -18.78
C GLU A 246 1.87 2.48 -18.97
N GLU A 247 1.11 3.22 -19.75
CA GLU A 247 1.35 4.65 -19.97
C GLU A 247 1.09 5.45 -18.69
N LEU A 248 -0.04 5.19 -18.01
CA LEU A 248 -0.40 5.85 -16.76
C LEU A 248 0.63 5.57 -15.65
N ARG A 249 1.20 4.36 -15.65
CA ARG A 249 2.26 3.98 -14.73
C ARG A 249 3.63 4.55 -15.13
N GLY A 250 4.04 4.37 -16.39
CA GLY A 250 5.36 4.76 -16.88
C GLY A 250 5.59 6.26 -16.89
N ASN A 251 4.55 7.05 -17.23
CA ASN A 251 4.57 8.50 -17.27
C ASN A 251 3.95 9.15 -16.03
N TYR A 252 3.88 8.42 -14.92
CA TYR A 252 3.25 8.92 -13.69
C TYR A 252 3.96 10.19 -13.19
N PRO A 253 3.22 11.32 -13.03
CA PRO A 253 3.78 12.53 -12.46
C PRO A 253 4.16 12.29 -11.00
N LEU A 254 5.45 12.47 -10.67
CA LEU A 254 5.97 12.16 -9.34
C LEU A 254 5.41 13.16 -8.31
N ARG A 255 4.57 12.64 -7.43
CA ARG A 255 4.08 13.40 -6.28
C ARG A 255 5.18 13.56 -5.22
N ARG A 256 4.99 14.54 -4.34
CA ARG A 256 5.79 14.70 -3.13
C ARG A 256 5.14 13.94 -1.97
N GLU A 257 5.95 13.28 -1.17
CA GLU A 257 5.51 12.78 0.14
C GLU A 257 5.27 13.96 1.07
N GLU A 258 4.49 13.77 2.12
CA GLU A 258 4.32 14.80 3.13
C GLU A 258 5.68 15.16 3.72
N SER A 259 6.01 16.45 3.73
CA SER A 259 7.12 16.94 4.51
C SER A 259 6.91 16.58 5.97
N ARG A 260 7.94 16.09 6.61
CA ARG A 260 7.95 15.73 8.02
C ARG A 260 7.64 16.91 8.91
#